data_56187921d8a366155c3d0aa097f56f7e
#
_entry.id   56187921d8a366155c3d0aa097f56f7e
#
_cell.length_a   1.000
_cell.length_b   1.000
_cell.length_c   1.000
_cell.angle_alpha   90.00
_cell.angle_beta   90.00
_cell.angle_gamma   90.00
#
_symmetry.space_group_name_H-M   'P 1'
#
loop_
_entity.id
_entity.type
_entity.pdbx_description
1 polymer ?
#
loop_
_entity_poly.entity_id
_entity_poly.type
_entity_poly.pdbx_seq_one_letter_code
_entity_poly.pdbx_strand_id
1 'polypeptide(L)'
;AAELLLLQSHPDQVPFLLLEEPEAHLHPQHQTLFMQVLERRAAPIAAGENGQQVQVLLSTHSPQLAAGADLDAMVMVLGYKVFPLAKGMTKLEADDYAFLRRFLDATKANLFFARGLVIVEGDAENILLPALAAKVGRPFGKHGVSIVNVGHPGLFRYSRIFQRTDDTVVPLPVALVPDRDIPPDAAGELVG
;
A
#
# COMPACT_ATOMS: atom_id res chain seq x y z
N ALA A 1 -2.70 26.22 3.29
CA ALA A 1 -1.72 26.35 2.20
C ALA A 1 -0.41 25.80 2.72
N ALA A 2 -0.02 24.59 2.27
CA ALA A 2 1.31 24.09 2.52
C ALA A 2 2.28 25.02 1.75
N GLU A 3 3.00 25.86 2.46
CA GLU A 3 4.08 26.64 1.88
C GLU A 3 5.21 25.66 1.55
N LEU A 4 5.41 25.40 0.27
CA LEU A 4 6.60 24.77 -0.26
C LEU A 4 7.76 25.75 -0.05
N LEU A 5 8.40 25.70 1.10
CA LEU A 5 9.68 26.35 1.33
C LEU A 5 10.74 25.62 0.51
N LEU A 6 10.88 26.01 -0.75
CA LEU A 6 12.07 25.71 -1.54
C LEU A 6 13.23 26.49 -0.87
N LEU A 7 13.97 25.82 -0.02
CA LEU A 7 15.27 26.33 0.43
C LEU A 7 16.10 26.53 -0.84
N GLN A 8 16.58 27.75 -1.08
CA GLN A 8 17.51 28.05 -2.15
C GLN A 8 18.76 27.23 -1.90
N SER A 9 18.91 26.16 -2.65
CA SER A 9 20.08 25.28 -2.56
C SER A 9 21.19 25.84 -3.44
N HIS A 10 22.42 25.70 -2.98
CA HIS A 10 23.61 25.90 -3.81
C HIS A 10 23.51 24.96 -5.05
N PRO A 11 24.06 25.38 -6.21
CA PRO A 11 23.96 24.59 -7.45
C PRO A 11 24.52 23.17 -7.33
N ASP A 12 25.38 22.89 -6.36
CA ASP A 12 26.00 21.59 -6.11
C ASP A 12 25.25 20.74 -5.05
N GLN A 13 24.11 21.19 -4.55
CA GLN A 13 23.35 20.49 -3.51
C GLN A 13 21.99 20.02 -4.07
N VAL A 14 21.64 18.76 -3.80
CA VAL A 14 20.31 18.25 -4.09
C VAL A 14 19.35 18.77 -3.00
N PRO A 15 18.32 19.56 -3.37
CA PRO A 15 17.36 20.06 -2.39
C PRO A 15 16.60 18.90 -1.78
N PHE A 16 16.40 18.98 -0.48
CA PHE A 16 15.64 18.00 0.29
C PHE A 16 14.32 18.60 0.77
N LEU A 17 13.22 17.91 0.47
CA LEU A 17 11.88 18.31 0.88
C LEU A 17 11.34 17.30 1.88
N LEU A 18 11.03 17.78 3.09
CA LEU A 18 10.38 17.00 4.13
C LEU A 18 8.93 17.46 4.28
N LEU A 19 7.98 16.53 4.18
CA LEU A 19 6.55 16.79 4.28
C LEU A 19 5.92 15.88 5.33
N GLU A 20 5.18 16.46 6.25
CA GLU A 20 4.41 15.73 7.25
C GLU A 20 2.91 15.88 6.92
N GLU A 21 2.25 14.72 6.73
CA GLU A 21 0.81 14.61 6.46
C GLU A 21 0.26 15.67 5.49
N PRO A 22 0.81 15.79 4.26
CA PRO A 22 0.41 16.85 3.34
C PRO A 22 -1.05 16.75 2.89
N GLU A 23 -1.68 15.61 3.12
CA GLU A 23 -3.10 15.37 2.84
C GLU A 23 -4.07 16.14 3.74
N ALA A 24 -3.66 16.65 4.88
CA ALA A 24 -4.53 17.16 5.96
C ALA A 24 -5.60 18.18 5.50
N HIS A 25 -5.39 18.86 4.39
CA HIS A 25 -6.34 19.83 3.83
C HIS A 25 -6.59 19.64 2.33
N LEU A 26 -6.20 18.49 1.78
CA LEU A 26 -6.32 18.21 0.35
C LEU A 26 -7.49 17.28 0.06
N HIS A 27 -8.34 17.68 -0.87
CA HIS A 27 -9.33 16.78 -1.45
C HIS A 27 -8.64 15.57 -2.10
N PRO A 28 -9.19 14.33 -2.05
CA PRO A 28 -8.55 13.14 -2.60
C PRO A 28 -8.02 13.28 -4.03
N GLN A 29 -8.76 13.97 -4.90
CA GLN A 29 -8.30 14.25 -6.27
C GLN A 29 -7.03 15.14 -6.30
N HIS A 30 -6.94 16.10 -5.40
CA HIS A 30 -5.75 16.96 -5.28
C HIS A 30 -4.57 16.18 -4.69
N GLN A 31 -4.79 15.19 -3.84
CA GLN A 31 -3.74 14.32 -3.33
C GLN A 31 -3.08 13.52 -4.46
N THR A 32 -3.87 13.01 -5.42
CA THR A 32 -3.32 12.30 -6.59
C THR A 32 -2.47 13.24 -7.47
N LEU A 33 -2.96 14.44 -7.74
CA LEU A 33 -2.19 15.45 -8.49
C LEU A 33 -0.92 15.87 -7.76
N PHE A 34 -1.01 16.02 -6.45
CA PHE A 34 0.14 16.35 -5.60
C PHE A 34 1.24 15.29 -5.67
N MET A 35 0.88 13.99 -5.57
CA MET A 35 1.84 12.90 -5.75
C MET A 35 2.51 12.93 -7.11
N GLN A 36 1.75 13.14 -8.19
CA GLN A 36 2.31 13.24 -9.54
C GLN A 36 3.31 14.40 -9.68
N VAL A 37 3.07 15.51 -9.00
CA VAL A 37 4.00 16.65 -8.98
C VAL A 37 5.27 16.29 -8.22
N LEU A 38 5.16 15.64 -7.06
CA LEU A 38 6.30 15.21 -6.26
C LEU A 38 7.16 14.18 -7.02
N GLU A 39 6.55 13.20 -7.63
CA GLU A 39 7.25 12.18 -8.44
C GLU A 39 8.03 12.82 -9.59
N ARG A 40 7.43 13.76 -10.33
CA ARG A 40 8.12 14.48 -11.39
C ARG A 40 9.32 15.28 -10.88
N ARG A 41 9.21 15.87 -9.70
CA ARG A 41 10.30 16.65 -9.07
C ARG A 41 11.41 15.76 -8.52
N ALA A 42 11.06 14.56 -8.06
CA ALA A 42 12.00 13.58 -7.56
C ALA A 42 12.66 12.75 -8.68
N ALA A 43 12.07 12.74 -9.88
CA ALA A 43 12.62 12.00 -11.02
C ALA A 43 14.01 12.52 -11.42
N PRO A 44 14.93 11.64 -11.87
CA PRO A 44 16.20 12.05 -12.44
C PRO A 44 16.00 12.99 -13.62
N ILE A 45 16.81 14.04 -13.68
CA ILE A 45 16.76 15.00 -14.79
C ILE A 45 17.50 14.41 -15.99
N ALA A 46 16.86 14.44 -17.15
CA ALA A 46 17.48 13.96 -18.38
C ALA A 46 18.68 14.83 -18.79
N ALA A 47 19.68 14.19 -19.39
CA ALA A 47 20.89 14.90 -19.85
C ALA A 47 20.51 16.00 -20.86
N GLY A 48 20.86 17.24 -20.54
CA GLY A 48 20.56 18.42 -21.36
C GLY A 48 19.29 19.20 -20.97
N GLU A 49 18.53 18.73 -19.98
CA GLU A 49 17.41 19.49 -19.43
C GLU A 49 17.88 20.40 -18.27
N ASN A 50 17.33 21.61 -18.21
CA ASN A 50 17.54 22.52 -17.11
C ASN A 50 16.57 22.19 -15.98
N GLY A 51 17.09 21.85 -14.81
CA GLY A 51 16.28 21.56 -13.63
C GLY A 51 17.15 21.11 -12.47
N GLN A 52 16.53 20.98 -11.32
CA GLN A 52 17.18 20.44 -10.12
C GLN A 52 16.31 19.30 -9.57
N GLN A 53 16.90 18.12 -9.45
CA GLN A 53 16.25 16.99 -8.80
C GLN A 53 16.04 17.29 -7.32
N VAL A 54 14.87 16.94 -6.78
CA VAL A 54 14.53 17.14 -5.37
C VAL A 54 14.42 15.78 -4.71
N GLN A 55 15.10 15.58 -3.58
CA GLN A 55 14.81 14.44 -2.71
C GLN A 55 13.57 14.74 -1.87
N VAL A 56 12.61 13.83 -1.88
CA VAL A 56 11.36 14.01 -1.14
C VAL A 56 11.22 12.90 -0.11
N LEU A 57 10.99 13.27 1.14
CA LEU A 57 10.55 12.38 2.20
C LEU A 57 9.21 12.89 2.73
N LEU A 58 8.17 12.05 2.70
CA LEU A 58 6.88 12.40 3.24
C LEU A 58 6.33 11.34 4.19
N SER A 59 5.64 11.77 5.24
CA SER A 59 4.79 10.90 6.05
C SER A 59 3.33 11.10 5.66
N THR A 60 2.55 10.01 5.66
CA THR A 60 1.12 10.07 5.32
C THR A 60 0.33 8.99 6.01
N HIS A 61 -0.95 9.28 6.28
CA HIS A 61 -1.99 8.33 6.64
C HIS A 61 -3.06 8.18 5.55
N SER A 62 -2.81 8.76 4.37
CA SER A 62 -3.75 8.71 3.24
C SER A 62 -3.54 7.50 2.35
N PRO A 63 -4.56 6.62 2.20
CA PRO A 63 -4.54 5.56 1.20
C PRO A 63 -4.40 6.10 -0.23
N GLN A 64 -4.87 7.33 -0.48
CA GLN A 64 -4.78 7.96 -1.79
C GLN A 64 -3.34 8.31 -2.16
N LEU A 65 -2.57 8.86 -1.19
CA LEU A 65 -1.15 9.14 -1.40
C LEU A 65 -0.35 7.84 -1.49
N ALA A 66 -0.63 6.87 -0.62
CA ALA A 66 0.04 5.58 -0.64
C ALA A 66 -0.19 4.81 -1.95
N ALA A 67 -1.39 4.87 -2.53
CA ALA A 67 -1.68 4.25 -3.82
C ALA A 67 -0.94 4.92 -5.00
N GLY A 68 -0.59 6.20 -4.86
CA GLY A 68 0.16 6.95 -5.86
C GLY A 68 1.67 6.74 -5.80
N ALA A 69 2.21 6.27 -4.68
CA ALA A 69 3.65 6.13 -4.49
C ALA A 69 4.19 4.82 -5.08
N ASP A 70 5.46 4.86 -5.54
CA ASP A 70 6.17 3.63 -5.90
C ASP A 70 6.39 2.77 -4.66
N LEU A 71 5.96 1.51 -4.72
CA LEU A 71 6.02 0.59 -3.59
C LEU A 71 7.45 0.37 -3.07
N ASP A 72 8.45 0.35 -3.96
CA ASP A 72 9.86 0.20 -3.58
C ASP A 72 10.48 1.45 -2.93
N ALA A 73 9.80 2.60 -2.99
CA ALA A 73 10.16 3.80 -2.25
C ALA A 73 9.44 3.91 -0.89
N MET A 74 8.51 2.98 -0.59
CA MET A 74 7.70 3.06 0.63
C MET A 74 8.41 2.43 1.83
N VAL A 75 8.14 3.01 3.00
CA VAL A 75 8.58 2.48 4.30
C VAL A 75 7.37 2.44 5.23
N MET A 76 7.00 1.27 5.70
CA MET A 76 5.98 1.15 6.75
C MET A 76 6.60 1.40 8.13
N VAL A 77 5.91 2.19 8.95
CA VAL A 77 6.28 2.43 10.35
C VAL A 77 5.20 1.81 11.24
N LEU A 78 5.56 0.76 11.97
CA LEU A 78 4.66 0.04 12.86
C LEU A 78 5.21 0.03 14.28
N GLY A 79 4.59 0.80 15.17
CA GLY A 79 5.13 1.07 16.50
C GLY A 79 6.48 1.80 16.41
N TYR A 80 7.53 1.18 16.95
CA TYR A 80 8.88 1.75 16.93
C TYR A 80 9.80 1.09 15.90
N LYS A 81 9.24 0.34 14.94
CA LYS A 81 9.99 -0.38 13.90
C LYS A 81 9.65 0.13 12.53
N VAL A 82 10.64 0.11 11.65
CA VAL A 82 10.52 0.50 10.25
C VAL A 82 10.69 -0.72 9.35
N PHE A 83 9.87 -0.79 8.32
CA PHE A 83 9.83 -1.92 7.38
C PHE A 83 9.87 -1.37 5.95
N PRO A 84 11.07 -1.17 5.35
CA PRO A 84 11.18 -0.76 3.96
C PRO A 84 10.56 -1.82 3.03
N LEU A 85 9.84 -1.36 2.02
CA LEU A 85 9.25 -2.21 0.98
C LEU A 85 10.12 -2.28 -0.28
N ALA A 86 11.32 -1.76 -0.21
CA ALA A 86 12.29 -1.75 -1.30
C ALA A 86 12.58 -3.18 -1.81
N LYS A 87 12.97 -3.24 -3.08
CA LYS A 87 13.38 -4.50 -3.75
C LYS A 87 14.45 -5.23 -2.93
N GLY A 88 14.26 -6.53 -2.74
CA GLY A 88 15.13 -7.36 -1.93
C GLY A 88 14.85 -7.32 -0.42
N MET A 89 14.01 -6.43 0.07
CA MET A 89 13.63 -6.35 1.49
C MET A 89 12.36 -7.14 1.81
N THR A 90 11.51 -7.36 0.81
CA THR A 90 10.28 -8.17 0.90
C THR A 90 10.39 -9.39 -0.01
N LYS A 91 9.47 -10.36 0.13
CA LYS A 91 9.37 -11.51 -0.78
C LYS A 91 8.67 -11.18 -2.11
N LEU A 92 8.50 -9.89 -2.42
CA LEU A 92 8.02 -9.46 -3.72
C LEU A 92 9.08 -9.69 -4.80
N GLU A 93 8.63 -10.25 -5.90
CA GLU A 93 9.43 -10.41 -7.13
C GLU A 93 9.30 -9.17 -8.02
N ALA A 94 10.14 -9.05 -9.03
CA ALA A 94 10.11 -7.91 -9.96
C ALA A 94 8.73 -7.71 -10.61
N ASP A 95 8.10 -8.82 -11.01
CA ASP A 95 6.76 -8.83 -11.60
C ASP A 95 5.66 -8.41 -10.61
N ASP A 96 5.86 -8.68 -9.31
CA ASP A 96 4.92 -8.27 -8.27
C ASP A 96 4.89 -6.75 -8.12
N TYR A 97 6.04 -6.07 -8.17
CA TYR A 97 6.10 -4.61 -8.12
C TYR A 97 5.37 -3.98 -9.31
N ALA A 98 5.62 -4.49 -10.53
CA ALA A 98 4.93 -4.01 -11.73
C ALA A 98 3.41 -4.24 -11.67
N PHE A 99 3.01 -5.39 -11.15
CA PHE A 99 1.62 -5.73 -10.94
C PHE A 99 0.95 -4.82 -9.89
N LEU A 100 1.55 -4.69 -8.72
CA LEU A 100 1.01 -3.89 -7.62
C LEU A 100 0.94 -2.41 -7.98
N ARG A 101 1.93 -1.86 -8.68
CA ARG A 101 1.90 -0.50 -9.21
C ARG A 101 0.65 -0.24 -10.08
N ARG A 102 0.18 -1.24 -10.80
CA ARG A 102 -1.00 -1.13 -11.67
C ARG A 102 -2.32 -1.31 -10.93
N PHE A 103 -2.36 -2.20 -9.94
CA PHE A 103 -3.60 -2.66 -9.32
C PHE A 103 -3.81 -2.19 -7.88
N LEU A 104 -2.81 -1.58 -7.25
CA LEU A 104 -2.91 -1.00 -5.91
C LEU A 104 -3.57 0.38 -6.00
N ASP A 105 -4.88 0.40 -5.94
CA ASP A 105 -5.68 1.63 -5.85
C ASP A 105 -5.87 2.08 -4.39
N ALA A 106 -6.48 3.25 -4.19
CA ALA A 106 -6.71 3.80 -2.85
C ALA A 106 -7.55 2.89 -1.95
N THR A 107 -8.46 2.08 -2.53
CA THR A 107 -9.28 1.12 -1.76
C THR A 107 -8.40 0.01 -1.20
N LYS A 108 -7.51 -0.53 -2.02
CA LYS A 108 -6.58 -1.59 -1.62
C LYS A 108 -5.44 -1.06 -0.76
N ALA A 109 -5.01 0.19 -0.94
CA ALA A 109 -3.96 0.83 -0.13
C ALA A 109 -4.34 0.98 1.36
N ASN A 110 -5.61 0.78 1.73
CA ASN A 110 -6.01 0.62 3.13
C ASN A 110 -5.25 -0.51 3.86
N LEU A 111 -4.67 -1.47 3.12
CA LEU A 111 -3.85 -2.54 3.70
C LEU A 111 -2.66 -2.01 4.51
N PHE A 112 -2.11 -0.82 4.19
CA PHE A 112 -0.98 -0.23 4.91
C PHE A 112 -1.36 0.38 6.27
N PHE A 113 -2.65 0.63 6.52
CA PHE A 113 -3.14 1.39 7.69
C PHE A 113 -3.95 0.54 8.67
N ALA A 114 -4.14 -0.74 8.38
CA ALA A 114 -4.89 -1.66 9.22
C ALA A 114 -4.06 -2.21 10.39
N ARG A 115 -4.74 -2.65 11.45
CA ARG A 115 -4.14 -3.43 12.54
C ARG A 115 -4.15 -4.93 12.29
N GLY A 116 -4.90 -5.36 11.30
CA GLY A 116 -4.96 -6.73 10.80
C GLY A 116 -5.63 -6.73 9.44
N LEU A 117 -5.30 -7.69 8.60
CA LEU A 117 -5.77 -7.77 7.23
C LEU A 117 -6.48 -9.09 6.97
N VAL A 118 -7.58 -9.00 6.24
CA VAL A 118 -8.19 -10.12 5.53
C VAL A 118 -8.20 -9.77 4.05
N ILE A 119 -7.42 -10.49 3.25
CA ILE A 119 -7.34 -10.30 1.81
C ILE A 119 -8.22 -11.36 1.16
N VAL A 120 -9.18 -10.92 0.36
CA VAL A 120 -10.18 -11.79 -0.27
C VAL A 120 -10.13 -11.65 -1.79
N GLU A 121 -10.60 -12.67 -2.47
CA GLU A 121 -10.59 -12.71 -3.93
C GLU A 121 -11.80 -12.04 -4.55
N GLY A 122 -12.95 -12.08 -3.88
CA GLY A 122 -14.21 -11.64 -4.45
C GLY A 122 -15.11 -10.80 -3.53
N ASP A 123 -16.24 -10.36 -4.11
CA ASP A 123 -17.23 -9.54 -3.41
C ASP A 123 -18.03 -10.34 -2.38
N ALA A 124 -18.20 -11.64 -2.59
CA ALA A 124 -18.93 -12.50 -1.68
C ALA A 124 -18.27 -12.51 -0.28
N GLU A 125 -16.97 -12.77 -0.23
CA GLU A 125 -16.18 -12.77 1.01
C GLU A 125 -16.16 -11.38 1.62
N ASN A 126 -16.01 -10.33 0.78
CA ASN A 126 -15.98 -8.94 1.21
C ASN A 126 -17.26 -8.52 1.94
N ILE A 127 -18.42 -9.08 1.55
CA ILE A 127 -19.72 -8.81 2.16
C ILE A 127 -20.00 -9.74 3.34
N LEU A 128 -19.74 -11.04 3.17
CA LEU A 128 -20.11 -12.05 4.17
C LEU A 128 -19.21 -12.05 5.41
N LEU A 129 -17.88 -11.93 5.25
CA LEU A 129 -16.95 -12.05 6.35
C LEU A 129 -17.16 -11.00 7.44
N PRO A 130 -17.40 -9.70 7.13
CA PRO A 130 -17.73 -8.71 8.16
C PRO A 130 -19.02 -9.04 8.91
N ALA A 131 -20.05 -9.54 8.20
CA ALA A 131 -21.32 -9.92 8.80
C ALA A 131 -21.17 -11.13 9.73
N LEU A 132 -20.43 -12.15 9.30
CA LEU A 132 -20.13 -13.33 10.10
C LEU A 132 -19.29 -12.96 11.32
N ALA A 133 -18.27 -12.13 11.18
CA ALA A 133 -17.43 -11.62 12.27
C ALA A 133 -18.27 -10.89 13.32
N ALA A 134 -19.20 -10.05 12.88
CA ALA A 134 -20.12 -9.36 13.77
C ALA A 134 -21.04 -10.36 14.52
N LYS A 135 -21.56 -11.38 13.83
CA LYS A 135 -22.43 -12.41 14.42
C LYS A 135 -21.73 -13.25 15.49
N VAL A 136 -20.42 -13.50 15.34
CA VAL A 136 -19.63 -14.19 16.37
C VAL A 136 -19.05 -13.25 17.43
N GLY A 137 -19.50 -11.99 17.48
CA GLY A 137 -19.09 -11.02 18.47
C GLY A 137 -17.71 -10.39 18.26
N ARG A 138 -17.13 -10.52 17.06
CA ARG A 138 -15.79 -10.02 16.69
C ARG A 138 -15.84 -9.12 15.46
N PRO A 139 -16.57 -8.00 15.47
CA PRO A 139 -16.70 -7.13 14.30
C PRO A 139 -15.34 -6.52 13.92
N PHE A 140 -15.00 -6.58 12.65
CA PHE A 140 -13.69 -6.16 12.12
C PHE A 140 -13.32 -4.73 12.50
N GLY A 141 -14.25 -3.78 12.33
CA GLY A 141 -13.99 -2.38 12.63
C GLY A 141 -13.60 -2.11 14.09
N LYS A 142 -14.17 -2.88 15.06
CA LYS A 142 -13.81 -2.75 16.48
C LYS A 142 -12.37 -3.17 16.78
N HIS A 143 -11.81 -4.04 15.94
CA HIS A 143 -10.45 -4.58 16.11
C HIS A 143 -9.43 -3.94 15.14
N GLY A 144 -9.86 -2.97 14.32
CA GLY A 144 -9.00 -2.33 13.32
C GLY A 144 -8.59 -3.27 12.19
N VAL A 145 -9.40 -4.32 11.94
CA VAL A 145 -9.18 -5.24 10.82
C VAL A 145 -9.81 -4.67 9.57
N SER A 146 -9.01 -4.55 8.51
CA SER A 146 -9.48 -4.20 7.17
C SER A 146 -9.65 -5.45 6.31
N ILE A 147 -10.75 -5.50 5.57
CA ILE A 147 -10.92 -6.47 4.50
C ILE A 147 -10.58 -5.80 3.17
N VAL A 148 -9.78 -6.46 2.36
CA VAL A 148 -9.30 -5.93 1.07
C VAL A 148 -9.66 -6.93 -0.02
N ASN A 149 -10.64 -6.56 -0.84
CA ASN A 149 -11.01 -7.32 -2.02
C ASN A 149 -10.05 -6.97 -3.16
N VAL A 150 -9.36 -7.95 -3.68
CA VAL A 150 -8.41 -7.76 -4.79
C VAL A 150 -9.03 -8.00 -6.15
N GLY A 151 -10.19 -8.69 -6.22
CA GLY A 151 -10.96 -8.89 -7.44
C GLY A 151 -10.33 -9.84 -8.47
N HIS A 152 -9.32 -10.63 -8.08
CA HIS A 152 -8.62 -11.56 -8.98
C HIS A 152 -7.73 -12.52 -8.18
N PRO A 153 -7.25 -13.64 -8.78
CA PRO A 153 -6.44 -14.66 -8.08
C PRO A 153 -5.03 -14.21 -7.66
N GLY A 154 -4.71 -12.92 -7.79
CA GLY A 154 -3.43 -12.35 -7.39
C GLY A 154 -3.27 -12.02 -5.91
N LEU A 155 -4.16 -12.49 -5.02
CA LEU A 155 -4.15 -12.14 -3.58
C LEU A 155 -2.82 -12.46 -2.88
N PHE A 156 -2.10 -13.49 -3.32
CA PHE A 156 -0.79 -13.85 -2.76
C PHE A 156 0.27 -12.75 -2.97
N ARG A 157 0.19 -11.97 -4.05
CA ARG A 157 1.10 -10.84 -4.32
C ARG A 157 0.97 -9.76 -3.27
N TYR A 158 -0.28 -9.48 -2.82
CA TYR A 158 -0.52 -8.50 -1.76
C TYR A 158 0.01 -8.99 -0.40
N SER A 159 -0.03 -10.29 -0.11
CA SER A 159 0.52 -10.81 1.14
C SER A 159 2.05 -10.76 1.20
N ARG A 160 2.73 -10.88 0.05
CA ARG A 160 4.19 -10.80 -0.04
C ARG A 160 4.74 -9.43 0.35
N ILE A 161 3.92 -8.35 0.30
CA ILE A 161 4.28 -7.03 0.80
C ILE A 161 4.75 -7.09 2.26
N PHE A 162 4.12 -7.96 3.07
CA PHE A 162 4.37 -8.09 4.50
C PHE A 162 5.34 -9.22 4.86
N GLN A 163 5.84 -9.95 3.87
CA GLN A 163 6.80 -11.03 4.06
C GLN A 163 8.21 -10.51 3.81
N ARG A 164 9.09 -10.71 4.78
CA ARG A 164 10.46 -10.21 4.76
C ARG A 164 11.45 -11.26 4.25
N THR A 165 12.55 -10.79 3.67
CA THR A 165 13.69 -11.64 3.28
C THR A 165 14.70 -11.82 4.39
N ASP A 166 14.70 -10.92 5.39
CA ASP A 166 15.64 -10.84 6.50
C ASP A 166 15.13 -11.55 7.78
N ASP A 167 14.15 -12.46 7.65
CA ASP A 167 13.50 -13.20 8.74
C ASP A 167 12.84 -12.32 9.83
N THR A 168 12.82 -11.00 9.66
CA THR A 168 12.04 -10.14 10.55
C THR A 168 10.55 -10.34 10.32
N VAL A 169 9.76 -10.21 11.38
CA VAL A 169 8.29 -10.34 11.31
C VAL A 169 7.67 -8.96 11.35
N VAL A 170 6.90 -8.63 10.32
CA VAL A 170 6.00 -7.47 10.34
C VAL A 170 4.86 -7.77 11.32
N PRO A 171 4.65 -6.95 12.38
CA PRO A 171 3.66 -7.25 13.41
C PRO A 171 2.24 -6.89 12.94
N LEU A 172 1.86 -7.37 11.76
CA LEU A 172 0.56 -7.18 11.14
C LEU A 172 -0.02 -8.56 10.78
N PRO A 173 -1.03 -9.07 11.46
CA PRO A 173 -1.71 -10.31 11.10
C PRO A 173 -2.36 -10.19 9.73
N VAL A 174 -2.06 -11.13 8.84
CA VAL A 174 -2.62 -11.18 7.48
C VAL A 174 -3.27 -12.55 7.28
N ALA A 175 -4.55 -12.57 6.93
CA ALA A 175 -5.29 -13.75 6.52
C ALA A 175 -5.62 -13.65 5.02
N LEU A 176 -5.46 -14.76 4.30
CA LEU A 176 -5.86 -14.88 2.90
C LEU A 176 -7.05 -15.81 2.80
N VAL A 177 -8.05 -15.39 2.06
CA VAL A 177 -9.27 -16.18 1.81
C VAL A 177 -9.46 -16.26 0.29
N PRO A 178 -8.82 -17.25 -0.36
CA PRO A 178 -9.02 -17.52 -1.79
C PRO A 178 -10.31 -18.31 -2.02
N ASP A 179 -10.85 -18.19 -3.22
CA ASP A 179 -11.88 -19.09 -3.70
C ASP A 179 -11.30 -20.50 -3.91
N ARG A 180 -12.08 -21.51 -3.61
CA ARG A 180 -11.62 -22.89 -3.77
C ARG A 180 -11.92 -23.44 -5.16
N ASP A 181 -12.74 -22.77 -5.96
CA ASP A 181 -13.13 -23.15 -7.34
C ASP A 181 -13.48 -24.64 -7.49
N ILE A 182 -14.32 -25.14 -6.58
CA ILE A 182 -14.74 -26.55 -6.63
C ILE A 182 -15.84 -26.66 -7.70
N PRO A 183 -15.63 -27.48 -8.74
CA PRO A 183 -16.69 -27.77 -9.71
C PRO A 183 -17.94 -28.30 -9.00
N PRO A 184 -19.16 -27.92 -9.44
CA PRO A 184 -20.41 -28.32 -8.78
C PRO A 184 -20.59 -29.83 -8.65
N ASP A 185 -20.06 -30.60 -9.58
CA ASP A 185 -20.07 -32.07 -9.60
C ASP A 185 -19.11 -32.69 -8.55
N ALA A 186 -18.04 -32.00 -8.16
CA ALA A 186 -17.10 -32.44 -7.12
C ALA A 186 -17.49 -31.94 -5.71
N ALA A 187 -18.47 -31.06 -5.58
CA ALA A 187 -18.86 -30.48 -4.28
C ALA A 187 -19.40 -31.54 -3.31
N GLY A 188 -20.08 -32.58 -3.81
CA GLY A 188 -20.62 -33.67 -2.98
C GLY A 188 -19.56 -34.56 -2.31
N GLU A 189 -18.36 -34.65 -2.86
CA GLU A 189 -17.26 -35.45 -2.30
C GLU A 189 -16.50 -34.74 -1.18
N LEU A 190 -16.69 -33.42 -1.05
CA LEU A 190 -15.91 -32.56 -0.15
C LEU A 190 -16.69 -32.12 1.10
N VAL A 191 -18.00 -32.38 1.14
CA VAL A 191 -18.93 -32.02 2.24
C VAL A 191 -19.37 -33.24 3.04
N GLY A 192 -18.82 -34.43 2.72
CA GLY A 192 -19.05 -35.68 3.44
C GLY A 192 -18.30 -35.79 4.77
#